data_a469c516ee81078f7c2e8291b48cd300
#
_entry.id   a469c516ee81078f7c2e8291b48cd300
#
_cell.length_a   1.000
_cell.length_b   1.000
_cell.length_c   1.000
_cell.angle_alpha   90.00
_cell.angle_beta   90.00
_cell.angle_gamma   90.00
#
_symmetry.space_group_name_H-M   'P 1'
#
loop_
_entity.id
_entity.type
_entity.pdbx_description
1 polymer ?
#
loop_
_entity_poly.entity_id
_entity_poly.type
_entity_poly.pdbx_seq_one_letter_code
_entity_poly.pdbx_strand_id
1 'polypeptide(L)'
;MELAEGIMLAASSYERAITLDLSAMPERALAFARILPVLNAAGADVRREGDVLHFQPCALSIPSEPTLPVEPELAVFLMGLAPALGGEVRLEGQWPTWPGTEAGLDLLRQTGAKVECSATEILARSLKPLAELPAAFALPEGLPASWRPLAVALSTMTALRGGRAVLPAGLEAEENVVESYLHAAGLALDAEGCLVAWKPGDDMEDTEEQDEEGRPVRKPRPALQARGWNAPDAPWAVALALAACARGKQEGFKLGNPGVLTELYPPFWVLYNNLPEPHMTRENKEVPAEPVKSRRRVITSAVAVPPPLEDEDY
;
A
#
# COMPACT_ATOMS: atom_id res chain seq x y z
N MET A 1 -9.77 13.06 -5.18
CA MET A 1 -10.70 12.88 -6.35
C MET A 1 -10.11 13.68 -7.47
N GLU A 2 -9.84 13.04 -8.56
CA GLU A 2 -9.23 13.67 -9.71
C GLU A 2 -10.24 14.55 -10.47
N LEU A 3 -9.74 15.53 -11.19
CA LEU A 3 -10.60 16.54 -11.84
C LEU A 3 -11.58 15.90 -12.84
N ALA A 4 -11.12 14.93 -13.64
CA ALA A 4 -11.96 14.22 -14.60
C ALA A 4 -13.12 13.48 -13.92
N GLU A 5 -12.86 12.79 -12.81
CA GLU A 5 -13.88 12.08 -12.03
C GLU A 5 -14.94 13.04 -11.48
N GLY A 6 -14.50 14.17 -10.92
CA GLY A 6 -15.40 15.19 -10.39
C GLY A 6 -16.29 15.80 -11.46
N ILE A 7 -15.75 16.08 -12.66
CA ILE A 7 -16.52 16.63 -13.78
C ILE A 7 -17.56 15.62 -14.29
N MET A 8 -17.20 14.32 -14.40
CA MET A 8 -18.13 13.27 -14.82
C MET A 8 -19.30 13.11 -13.83
N LEU A 9 -19.01 13.11 -12.51
CA LEU A 9 -20.05 13.06 -11.48
C LEU A 9 -20.94 14.30 -11.53
N ALA A 10 -20.35 15.49 -11.68
CA ALA A 10 -21.12 16.71 -11.79
C ALA A 10 -22.03 16.72 -13.04
N ALA A 11 -21.52 16.26 -14.19
CA ALA A 11 -22.28 16.21 -15.43
C ALA A 11 -23.52 15.32 -15.33
N SER A 12 -23.44 14.21 -14.57
CA SER A 12 -24.57 13.29 -14.40
C SER A 12 -25.74 13.87 -13.61
N SER A 13 -25.53 14.97 -12.88
CA SER A 13 -26.55 15.63 -12.07
C SER A 13 -27.30 16.79 -12.79
N TYR A 14 -26.91 17.10 -14.02
CA TYR A 14 -27.56 18.20 -14.75
C TYR A 14 -28.90 17.79 -15.36
N GLU A 15 -29.84 18.74 -15.36
CA GLU A 15 -31.17 18.58 -15.95
C GLU A 15 -31.19 18.73 -17.49
N ARG A 16 -30.04 18.90 -18.11
CA ARG A 16 -29.89 19.08 -19.57
C ARG A 16 -28.86 18.14 -20.12
N ALA A 17 -29.01 17.77 -21.38
CA ALA A 17 -28.01 17.02 -22.10
C ALA A 17 -26.65 17.75 -22.09
N ILE A 18 -25.59 17.03 -21.72
CA ILE A 18 -24.24 17.57 -21.68
C ILE A 18 -23.30 16.67 -22.48
N THR A 19 -22.43 17.30 -23.22
CA THR A 19 -21.30 16.61 -23.89
C THR A 19 -20.01 17.05 -23.22
N LEU A 20 -19.24 16.10 -22.72
CA LEU A 20 -17.92 16.31 -22.13
C LEU A 20 -16.86 15.74 -23.07
N ASP A 21 -15.94 16.58 -23.50
CA ASP A 21 -14.72 16.16 -24.18
C ASP A 21 -13.57 16.13 -23.15
N LEU A 22 -13.10 14.94 -22.83
CA LEU A 22 -12.03 14.71 -21.86
C LEU A 22 -10.69 14.38 -22.53
N SER A 23 -10.58 14.55 -23.85
CA SER A 23 -9.36 14.20 -24.64
C SER A 23 -8.08 14.89 -24.12
N ALA A 24 -8.22 16.10 -23.57
CA ALA A 24 -7.11 16.87 -22.99
C ALA A 24 -6.70 16.43 -21.57
N MET A 25 -7.47 15.55 -20.93
CA MET A 25 -7.20 15.12 -19.55
C MET A 25 -6.33 13.86 -19.53
N PRO A 26 -5.14 13.89 -18.91
CA PRO A 26 -4.22 12.74 -18.91
C PRO A 26 -4.79 11.53 -18.14
N GLU A 27 -5.55 11.76 -17.07
CA GLU A 27 -6.13 10.72 -16.20
C GLU A 27 -7.49 10.18 -16.68
N ARG A 28 -7.98 10.60 -17.86
CA ARG A 28 -9.33 10.23 -18.36
C ARG A 28 -9.58 8.72 -18.42
N ALA A 29 -8.56 7.94 -18.77
CA ALA A 29 -8.72 6.49 -18.88
C ALA A 29 -9.06 5.85 -17.52
N LEU A 30 -8.41 6.32 -16.46
CA LEU A 30 -8.68 5.88 -15.10
C LEU A 30 -10.06 6.37 -14.63
N ALA A 31 -10.40 7.65 -14.88
CA ALA A 31 -11.70 8.21 -14.57
C ALA A 31 -12.85 7.44 -15.26
N PHE A 32 -12.68 7.07 -16.55
CA PHE A 32 -13.66 6.23 -17.23
C PHE A 32 -13.80 4.86 -16.57
N ALA A 33 -12.69 4.23 -16.22
CA ALA A 33 -12.72 2.90 -15.62
C ALA A 33 -13.37 2.90 -14.22
N ARG A 34 -13.19 3.98 -13.45
CA ARG A 34 -13.74 4.13 -12.09
C ARG A 34 -15.19 4.61 -12.06
N ILE A 35 -15.50 5.61 -12.82
CA ILE A 35 -16.77 6.36 -12.68
C ILE A 35 -17.88 5.83 -13.58
N LEU A 36 -17.59 5.41 -14.83
CA LEU A 36 -18.65 4.93 -15.73
C LEU A 36 -19.42 3.72 -15.17
N PRO A 37 -18.76 2.70 -14.57
CA PRO A 37 -19.50 1.57 -13.96
C PRO A 37 -20.42 2.02 -12.84
N VAL A 38 -19.99 3.00 -12.02
CA VAL A 38 -20.78 3.55 -10.91
C VAL A 38 -21.99 4.31 -11.45
N LEU A 39 -21.79 5.18 -12.44
CA LEU A 39 -22.87 5.93 -13.09
C LEU A 39 -23.87 5.00 -13.76
N ASN A 40 -23.40 3.99 -14.48
CA ASN A 40 -24.28 3.01 -15.11
C ASN A 40 -25.09 2.21 -14.08
N ALA A 41 -24.47 1.82 -12.97
CA ALA A 41 -25.16 1.13 -11.87
C ALA A 41 -26.21 2.03 -11.19
N ALA A 42 -25.98 3.35 -11.17
CA ALA A 42 -26.94 4.34 -10.69
C ALA A 42 -28.02 4.69 -11.71
N GLY A 43 -27.99 4.09 -12.90
CA GLY A 43 -28.99 4.34 -13.96
C GLY A 43 -28.73 5.58 -14.78
N ALA A 44 -27.51 6.12 -14.79
CA ALA A 44 -27.16 7.25 -15.64
C ALA A 44 -27.26 6.86 -17.13
N ASP A 45 -27.90 7.73 -17.90
CA ASP A 45 -27.92 7.62 -19.36
C ASP A 45 -26.68 8.32 -19.93
N VAL A 46 -25.60 7.57 -20.03
CA VAL A 46 -24.31 8.05 -20.52
C VAL A 46 -23.80 7.18 -21.67
N ARG A 47 -23.50 7.82 -22.80
CA ARG A 47 -22.91 7.20 -23.96
C ARG A 47 -21.48 7.70 -24.16
N ARG A 48 -20.55 6.78 -24.35
CA ARG A 48 -19.16 7.08 -24.61
C ARG A 48 -18.82 6.92 -26.10
N GLU A 49 -18.18 7.91 -26.69
CA GLU A 49 -17.61 7.89 -28.03
C GLU A 49 -16.13 8.32 -27.98
N GLY A 50 -15.24 7.35 -27.87
CA GLY A 50 -13.81 7.63 -27.66
C GLY A 50 -13.54 8.31 -26.31
N ASP A 51 -13.05 9.56 -26.35
CA ASP A 51 -12.78 10.39 -25.18
C ASP A 51 -13.92 11.38 -24.87
N VAL A 52 -15.05 11.28 -25.59
CA VAL A 52 -16.23 12.12 -25.44
C VAL A 52 -17.33 11.34 -24.74
N LEU A 53 -17.99 11.96 -23.76
CA LEU A 53 -19.14 11.45 -23.03
C LEU A 53 -20.36 12.29 -23.32
N HIS A 54 -21.46 11.64 -23.65
CA HIS A 54 -22.78 12.25 -23.86
C HIS A 54 -23.70 11.85 -22.73
N PHE A 55 -24.06 12.79 -21.87
CA PHE A 55 -25.01 12.60 -20.78
C PHE A 55 -26.39 13.07 -21.21
N GLN A 56 -27.41 12.26 -20.95
CA GLN A 56 -28.81 12.64 -21.06
C GLN A 56 -29.38 12.83 -19.66
N PRO A 57 -30.36 13.78 -19.50
CA PRO A 57 -31.03 13.93 -18.23
C PRO A 57 -31.73 12.64 -17.80
N CYS A 58 -31.44 12.20 -16.62
CA CYS A 58 -32.05 11.01 -16.04
C CYS A 58 -32.14 11.11 -14.52
N ALA A 59 -33.03 10.34 -13.92
CA ALA A 59 -33.09 10.23 -12.47
C ALA A 59 -32.09 9.16 -12.01
N LEU A 60 -31.08 9.56 -11.27
CA LEU A 60 -30.14 8.64 -10.67
C LEU A 60 -30.78 7.91 -9.48
N SER A 61 -30.54 6.63 -9.38
CA SER A 61 -30.96 5.79 -8.27
C SER A 61 -29.77 4.97 -7.75
N ILE A 62 -29.39 5.24 -6.52
CA ILE A 62 -28.31 4.45 -5.90
C ILE A 62 -28.90 3.09 -5.50
N PRO A 63 -28.30 1.96 -5.90
CA PRO A 63 -28.69 0.64 -5.44
C PRO A 63 -28.70 0.56 -3.92
N SER A 64 -29.66 -0.15 -3.33
CA SER A 64 -29.75 -0.36 -1.87
C SER A 64 -28.51 -1.06 -1.30
N GLU A 65 -27.89 -1.91 -2.11
CA GLU A 65 -26.69 -2.66 -1.77
C GLU A 65 -25.65 -2.47 -2.89
N PRO A 66 -24.92 -1.34 -2.92
CA PRO A 66 -23.94 -1.12 -3.96
C PRO A 66 -22.71 -2.01 -3.72
N THR A 67 -22.30 -2.75 -4.75
CA THR A 67 -21.02 -3.46 -4.73
C THR A 67 -19.92 -2.47 -5.11
N LEU A 68 -19.13 -2.08 -4.14
CA LEU A 68 -17.97 -1.21 -4.37
C LEU A 68 -16.71 -2.06 -4.54
N PRO A 69 -15.86 -1.73 -5.50
CA PRO A 69 -14.55 -2.35 -5.58
C PRO A 69 -13.70 -1.93 -4.36
N VAL A 70 -12.77 -2.79 -3.97
CA VAL A 70 -11.78 -2.44 -2.94
C VAL A 70 -10.86 -1.34 -3.46
N GLU A 71 -10.32 -0.53 -2.54
CA GLU A 71 -9.22 0.37 -2.88
C GLU A 71 -7.96 -0.47 -3.15
N PRO A 72 -7.45 -0.54 -4.40
CA PRO A 72 -6.46 -1.54 -4.78
C PRO A 72 -5.14 -1.36 -4.06
N GLU A 73 -4.70 -0.13 -3.84
CA GLU A 73 -3.43 0.16 -3.17
C GLU A 73 -3.45 -0.31 -1.72
N LEU A 74 -4.49 0.06 -0.96
CA LEU A 74 -4.63 -0.39 0.41
C LEU A 74 -4.82 -1.91 0.49
N ALA A 75 -5.62 -2.49 -0.40
CA ALA A 75 -5.86 -3.93 -0.44
C ALA A 75 -4.57 -4.72 -0.66
N VAL A 76 -3.72 -4.30 -1.61
CA VAL A 76 -2.44 -4.97 -1.89
C VAL A 76 -1.48 -4.85 -0.70
N PHE A 77 -1.40 -3.70 -0.05
CA PHE A 77 -0.59 -3.56 1.15
C PHE A 77 -1.09 -4.48 2.28
N LEU A 78 -2.40 -4.57 2.50
CA LEU A 78 -2.94 -5.50 3.49
C LEU A 78 -2.65 -6.96 3.11
N MET A 79 -2.78 -7.32 1.84
CA MET A 79 -2.42 -8.65 1.34
C MET A 79 -0.92 -8.95 1.50
N GLY A 80 -0.06 -7.92 1.46
CA GLY A 80 1.37 -8.02 1.74
C GLY A 80 1.69 -8.53 3.15
N LEU A 81 0.74 -8.45 4.08
CA LEU A 81 0.88 -9.06 5.41
C LEU A 81 0.97 -10.59 5.34
N ALA A 82 0.38 -11.23 4.34
CA ALA A 82 0.48 -12.69 4.19
C ALA A 82 1.92 -13.16 3.97
N PRO A 83 2.68 -12.62 3.01
CA PRO A 83 4.09 -12.94 2.90
C PRO A 83 4.93 -12.35 4.06
N ALA A 84 4.53 -11.23 4.67
CA ALA A 84 5.28 -10.63 5.77
C ALA A 84 5.26 -11.50 7.04
N LEU A 85 4.12 -12.06 7.39
CA LEU A 85 3.91 -12.77 8.65
C LEU A 85 3.78 -14.29 8.46
N GLY A 86 3.59 -14.76 7.23
CA GLY A 86 3.12 -16.10 6.93
C GLY A 86 1.64 -16.26 7.29
N GLY A 87 0.85 -16.84 6.40
CA GLY A 87 -0.57 -17.06 6.66
C GLY A 87 -1.47 -16.63 5.52
N GLU A 88 -2.68 -16.22 5.87
CA GLU A 88 -3.74 -15.89 4.93
C GLU A 88 -4.36 -14.54 5.28
N VAL A 89 -4.50 -13.68 4.29
CA VAL A 89 -5.28 -12.43 4.36
C VAL A 89 -6.44 -12.55 3.40
N ARG A 90 -7.63 -12.27 3.90
CA ARG A 90 -8.88 -12.30 3.15
C ARG A 90 -9.55 -10.96 3.26
N LEU A 91 -9.87 -10.36 2.12
CA LEU A 91 -10.58 -9.10 2.02
C LEU A 91 -11.91 -9.33 1.32
N GLU A 92 -12.99 -8.83 1.90
CA GLU A 92 -14.31 -8.81 1.27
C GLU A 92 -14.37 -7.65 0.28
N GLY A 93 -14.87 -7.90 -0.93
CA GLY A 93 -15.04 -6.95 -2.00
C GLY A 93 -14.54 -7.47 -3.32
N GLN A 94 -14.80 -6.71 -4.37
CA GLN A 94 -14.41 -7.02 -5.73
C GLN A 94 -13.08 -6.35 -6.07
N TRP A 95 -12.16 -7.09 -6.71
CA TRP A 95 -10.97 -6.49 -7.28
C TRP A 95 -11.32 -5.59 -8.46
N PRO A 96 -10.87 -4.34 -8.50
CA PRO A 96 -11.16 -3.45 -9.60
C PRO A 96 -10.38 -3.84 -10.86
N THR A 97 -11.00 -3.64 -12.02
CA THR A 97 -10.39 -3.87 -13.33
C THR A 97 -9.82 -2.59 -13.94
N TRP A 98 -9.33 -1.67 -13.11
CA TRP A 98 -8.78 -0.40 -13.58
C TRP A 98 -7.37 -0.60 -14.15
N PRO A 99 -6.95 0.28 -15.08
CA PRO A 99 -5.59 0.24 -15.59
C PRO A 99 -4.55 0.30 -14.48
N GLY A 100 -3.59 -0.61 -14.52
CA GLY A 100 -2.46 -0.64 -13.58
C GLY A 100 -2.73 -1.36 -12.24
N THR A 101 -3.96 -1.77 -11.92
CA THR A 101 -4.26 -2.46 -10.65
C THR A 101 -3.62 -3.86 -10.57
N GLU A 102 -3.55 -4.58 -11.69
CA GLU A 102 -2.91 -5.90 -11.74
C GLU A 102 -1.43 -5.88 -11.35
N ALA A 103 -0.74 -4.77 -11.59
CA ALA A 103 0.67 -4.64 -11.27
C ALA A 103 0.96 -4.84 -9.77
N GLY A 104 0.06 -4.39 -8.89
CA GLY A 104 0.16 -4.62 -7.45
C GLY A 104 0.03 -6.09 -7.09
N LEU A 105 -0.90 -6.81 -7.73
CA LEU A 105 -1.07 -8.26 -7.53
C LEU A 105 0.14 -9.03 -8.06
N ASP A 106 0.72 -8.59 -9.19
CA ASP A 106 1.90 -9.22 -9.77
C ASP A 106 3.14 -9.07 -8.87
N LEU A 107 3.29 -7.92 -8.21
CA LEU A 107 4.32 -7.74 -7.18
C LEU A 107 4.14 -8.73 -6.03
N LEU A 108 2.92 -8.94 -5.55
CA LEU A 108 2.67 -9.94 -4.51
C LEU A 108 2.92 -11.37 -5.01
N ARG A 109 2.54 -11.69 -6.23
CA ARG A 109 2.81 -13.02 -6.82
C ARG A 109 4.31 -13.32 -6.93
N GLN A 110 5.14 -12.30 -7.18
CA GLN A 110 6.61 -12.44 -7.17
C GLN A 110 7.17 -12.86 -5.81
N THR A 111 6.44 -12.63 -4.71
CA THR A 111 6.81 -13.13 -3.39
C THR A 111 6.54 -14.63 -3.21
N GLY A 112 5.96 -15.28 -4.19
CA GLY A 112 5.45 -16.66 -4.06
C GLY A 112 4.11 -16.73 -3.32
N ALA A 113 3.50 -15.62 -2.96
CA ALA A 113 2.16 -15.60 -2.40
C ALA A 113 1.13 -16.03 -3.46
N LYS A 114 0.21 -16.90 -3.07
CA LYS A 114 -0.92 -17.27 -3.90
C LYS A 114 -2.00 -16.19 -3.74
N VAL A 115 -2.32 -15.51 -4.84
CA VAL A 115 -3.31 -14.43 -4.88
C VAL A 115 -4.48 -14.86 -5.76
N GLU A 116 -5.67 -14.88 -5.19
CA GLU A 116 -6.92 -15.23 -5.86
C GLU A 116 -7.92 -14.09 -5.72
N CYS A 117 -8.56 -13.71 -6.82
CA CYS A 117 -9.62 -12.71 -6.84
C CYS A 117 -10.92 -13.36 -7.33
N SER A 118 -11.99 -13.15 -6.60
CA SER A 118 -13.35 -13.56 -6.97
C SER A 118 -14.25 -12.32 -7.11
N ALA A 119 -15.53 -12.54 -7.41
CA ALA A 119 -16.50 -11.44 -7.50
C ALA A 119 -16.77 -10.75 -6.15
N THR A 120 -16.49 -11.42 -5.03
CA THR A 120 -16.85 -10.93 -3.68
C THR A 120 -15.70 -10.97 -2.68
N GLU A 121 -14.58 -11.55 -3.06
CA GLU A 121 -13.48 -11.80 -2.13
C GLU A 121 -12.13 -11.79 -2.84
N ILE A 122 -11.13 -11.28 -2.14
CA ILE A 122 -9.74 -11.29 -2.55
C ILE A 122 -8.95 -12.00 -1.45
N LEU A 123 -8.12 -12.95 -1.85
CA LEU A 123 -7.36 -13.81 -0.96
C LEU A 123 -5.87 -13.74 -1.30
N ALA A 124 -5.04 -13.52 -0.30
CA ALA A 124 -3.61 -13.73 -0.42
C ALA A 124 -3.14 -14.75 0.64
N ARG A 125 -2.38 -15.74 0.21
CA ARG A 125 -1.86 -16.79 1.09
C ARG A 125 -0.37 -16.98 0.84
N SER A 126 0.41 -17.01 1.92
CA SER A 126 1.81 -17.42 1.91
C SER A 126 2.03 -18.51 2.95
N LEU A 127 2.51 -19.67 2.52
CA LEU A 127 2.77 -20.80 3.40
C LEU A 127 4.12 -20.66 4.13
N LYS A 128 5.01 -19.83 3.60
CA LYS A 128 6.34 -19.59 4.15
C LYS A 128 6.55 -18.10 4.34
N PRO A 129 7.14 -17.68 5.46
CA PRO A 129 7.63 -16.32 5.56
C PRO A 129 8.75 -16.09 4.54
N LEU A 130 8.85 -14.86 4.10
CA LEU A 130 9.67 -14.30 3.02
C LEU A 130 11.21 -14.53 3.05
N ALA A 131 11.71 -15.63 3.57
CA ALA A 131 13.16 -15.87 3.62
C ALA A 131 13.81 -16.17 2.24
N GLU A 132 13.01 -16.48 1.22
CA GLU A 132 13.47 -16.96 -0.09
C GLU A 132 12.90 -16.14 -1.24
N LEU A 133 12.85 -14.81 -1.11
CA LEU A 133 12.36 -13.95 -2.19
C LEU A 133 13.39 -13.80 -3.33
N PRO A 134 12.92 -13.43 -4.51
CA PRO A 134 13.81 -13.09 -5.61
C PRO A 134 14.75 -11.95 -5.20
N ALA A 135 15.98 -11.98 -5.70
CA ALA A 135 16.99 -10.97 -5.40
C ALA A 135 16.57 -9.55 -5.80
N ALA A 136 15.68 -9.43 -6.76
CA ALA A 136 15.07 -8.16 -7.17
C ALA A 136 13.62 -8.39 -7.60
N PHE A 137 12.75 -7.40 -7.33
CA PHE A 137 11.41 -7.36 -7.86
C PHE A 137 11.43 -6.69 -9.24
N ALA A 138 10.80 -7.33 -10.22
CA ALA A 138 10.62 -6.72 -11.52
C ALA A 138 9.47 -5.72 -11.46
N LEU A 139 9.75 -4.46 -11.74
CA LEU A 139 8.71 -3.46 -11.93
C LEU A 139 8.18 -3.58 -13.37
N PRO A 140 6.86 -3.80 -13.55
CA PRO A 140 6.26 -3.74 -14.87
C PRO A 140 6.51 -2.37 -15.54
N GLU A 141 6.72 -2.36 -16.85
CA GLU A 141 6.77 -1.11 -17.60
C GLU A 141 5.48 -0.30 -17.37
N GLY A 142 5.62 1.00 -17.12
CA GLY A 142 4.48 1.86 -16.85
C GLY A 142 3.81 1.63 -15.49
N LEU A 143 4.52 0.99 -14.54
CA LEU A 143 4.03 0.84 -13.18
C LEU A 143 3.62 2.20 -12.60
N PRO A 144 2.37 2.36 -12.14
CA PRO A 144 1.97 3.56 -11.42
C PRO A 144 2.89 3.84 -10.24
N ALA A 145 3.21 5.11 -10.00
CA ALA A 145 4.11 5.52 -8.93
C ALA A 145 3.65 5.01 -7.55
N SER A 146 2.33 4.88 -7.36
CA SER A 146 1.70 4.36 -6.14
C SER A 146 2.13 2.94 -5.75
N TRP A 147 2.61 2.11 -6.70
CA TRP A 147 3.08 0.75 -6.42
C TRP A 147 4.57 0.65 -6.07
N ARG A 148 5.35 1.70 -6.32
CA ARG A 148 6.79 1.71 -6.03
C ARG A 148 7.09 1.51 -4.54
N PRO A 149 6.37 2.16 -3.59
CA PRO A 149 6.56 1.93 -2.16
C PRO A 149 6.37 0.46 -1.76
N LEU A 150 5.41 -0.25 -2.38
CA LEU A 150 5.21 -1.67 -2.13
C LEU A 150 6.43 -2.50 -2.55
N ALA A 151 6.96 -2.27 -3.75
CA ALA A 151 8.13 -3.00 -4.23
C ALA A 151 9.36 -2.77 -3.35
N VAL A 152 9.57 -1.53 -2.89
CA VAL A 152 10.63 -1.19 -1.93
C VAL A 152 10.39 -1.89 -0.58
N ALA A 153 9.15 -1.92 -0.09
CA ALA A 153 8.80 -2.62 1.15
C ALA A 153 9.10 -4.11 1.06
N LEU A 154 8.74 -4.77 -0.05
CA LEU A 154 8.99 -6.20 -0.27
C LEU A 154 10.49 -6.50 -0.31
N SER A 155 11.29 -5.68 -0.98
CA SER A 155 12.76 -5.80 -0.97
C SER A 155 13.33 -5.61 0.43
N THR A 156 12.85 -4.60 1.15
CA THR A 156 13.23 -4.29 2.54
C THR A 156 12.93 -5.47 3.47
N MET A 157 11.74 -6.05 3.37
CA MET A 157 11.34 -7.20 4.18
C MET A 157 12.24 -8.42 3.94
N THR A 158 12.66 -8.63 2.69
CA THR A 158 13.61 -9.70 2.34
C THR A 158 14.94 -9.48 3.03
N ALA A 159 15.49 -8.28 2.96
CA ALA A 159 16.76 -7.93 3.60
C ALA A 159 16.70 -8.03 5.13
N LEU A 160 15.61 -7.55 5.74
CA LEU A 160 15.41 -7.62 7.20
C LEU A 160 15.34 -9.05 7.73
N ARG A 161 15.03 -10.02 6.88
CA ARG A 161 15.02 -11.46 7.19
C ARG A 161 16.31 -12.19 6.82
N GLY A 162 17.34 -11.45 6.46
CA GLY A 162 18.64 -12.00 6.11
C GLY A 162 18.74 -12.53 4.68
N GLY A 163 17.74 -12.28 3.83
CA GLY A 163 17.81 -12.55 2.40
C GLY A 163 18.62 -11.49 1.67
N ARG A 164 19.20 -11.86 0.53
CA ARG A 164 19.82 -10.89 -0.38
C ARG A 164 18.75 -10.22 -1.22
N ALA A 165 18.65 -8.91 -1.13
CA ALA A 165 17.71 -8.13 -1.91
C ALA A 165 18.40 -6.91 -2.52
N VAL A 166 17.95 -6.50 -3.69
CA VAL A 166 18.31 -5.25 -4.36
C VAL A 166 17.07 -4.41 -4.56
N LEU A 167 17.24 -3.10 -4.67
CA LEU A 167 16.12 -2.23 -5.02
C LEU A 167 15.66 -2.48 -6.46
N PRO A 168 14.36 -2.37 -6.73
CA PRO A 168 13.87 -2.37 -8.09
C PRO A 168 14.48 -1.21 -8.89
N ALA A 169 14.75 -1.42 -10.17
CA ALA A 169 15.14 -0.34 -11.08
C ALA A 169 13.99 0.65 -11.30
N GLY A 170 14.28 1.88 -11.70
CA GLY A 170 13.27 2.89 -12.02
C GLY A 170 12.77 3.72 -10.83
N LEU A 171 13.56 3.78 -9.75
CA LEU A 171 13.28 4.57 -8.54
C LEU A 171 14.04 5.89 -8.50
N GLU A 172 14.73 6.28 -9.56
CA GLU A 172 15.63 7.46 -9.60
C GLU A 172 14.89 8.77 -9.25
N ALA A 173 13.62 8.85 -9.64
CA ALA A 173 12.79 10.02 -9.32
C ALA A 173 12.45 10.16 -7.82
N GLU A 174 12.61 9.08 -7.05
CA GLU A 174 12.26 8.97 -5.63
C GLU A 174 13.48 8.67 -4.75
N GLU A 175 14.70 8.84 -5.29
CA GLU A 175 15.95 8.44 -4.62
C GLU A 175 16.05 8.95 -3.18
N ASN A 176 15.78 10.23 -2.94
CA ASN A 176 15.84 10.82 -1.59
C ASN A 176 14.82 10.20 -0.62
N VAL A 177 13.62 9.85 -1.14
CA VAL A 177 12.57 9.22 -0.33
C VAL A 177 12.97 7.79 0.00
N VAL A 178 13.49 7.05 -0.98
CA VAL A 178 13.96 5.68 -0.83
C VAL A 178 15.12 5.62 0.16
N GLU A 179 16.12 6.50 0.04
CA GLU A 179 17.26 6.58 0.96
C GLU A 179 16.79 6.81 2.39
N SER A 180 15.94 7.83 2.61
CA SER A 180 15.41 8.15 3.93
C SER A 180 14.54 7.03 4.52
N TYR A 181 13.78 6.33 3.67
CA TYR A 181 13.00 5.16 4.04
C TYR A 181 13.90 4.00 4.48
N LEU A 182 14.92 3.66 3.69
CA LEU A 182 15.86 2.59 4.04
C LEU A 182 16.56 2.88 5.37
N HIS A 183 16.99 4.11 5.57
CA HIS A 183 17.58 4.53 6.84
C HIS A 183 16.60 4.37 8.01
N ALA A 184 15.33 4.74 7.83
CA ALA A 184 14.28 4.51 8.83
C ALA A 184 14.08 3.01 9.10
N ALA A 185 14.24 2.17 8.08
CA ALA A 185 14.20 0.72 8.17
C ALA A 185 15.50 0.11 8.74
N GLY A 186 16.52 0.90 9.03
CA GLY A 186 17.83 0.43 9.50
C GLY A 186 18.61 -0.33 8.45
N LEU A 187 18.44 0.03 7.18
CA LEU A 187 19.12 -0.54 6.03
C LEU A 187 19.92 0.54 5.28
N ALA A 188 20.91 0.09 4.53
CA ALA A 188 21.69 0.87 3.59
C ALA A 188 21.92 0.06 2.31
N LEU A 189 22.42 0.73 1.26
CA LEU A 189 22.90 0.06 0.06
C LEU A 189 24.41 -0.17 0.18
N ASP A 190 24.86 -1.36 -0.17
CA ASP A 190 26.28 -1.63 -0.33
C ASP A 190 26.80 -1.16 -1.71
N ALA A 191 28.10 -1.35 -1.96
CA ALA A 191 28.74 -0.99 -3.22
C ALA A 191 28.19 -1.76 -4.44
N GLU A 192 27.51 -2.88 -4.22
CA GLU A 192 26.88 -3.71 -5.25
C GLU A 192 25.38 -3.35 -5.44
N GLY A 193 24.85 -2.39 -4.67
CA GLY A 193 23.44 -2.01 -4.69
C GLY A 193 22.53 -2.98 -3.93
N CYS A 194 23.09 -3.86 -3.10
CA CYS A 194 22.32 -4.74 -2.26
C CYS A 194 21.91 -4.07 -0.95
N LEU A 195 20.73 -4.41 -0.46
CA LEU A 195 20.24 -3.97 0.85
C LEU A 195 20.98 -4.71 1.96
N VAL A 196 21.66 -3.99 2.82
CA VAL A 196 22.41 -4.51 3.97
C VAL A 196 21.98 -3.80 5.25
N ALA A 197 22.19 -4.44 6.39
CA ALA A 197 21.94 -3.80 7.67
C ALA A 197 22.83 -2.56 7.83
N TRP A 198 22.21 -1.44 8.15
CA TRP A 198 22.92 -0.21 8.45
C TRP A 198 23.80 -0.39 9.69
N LYS A 199 25.04 0.13 9.63
CA LYS A 199 25.98 0.11 10.74
C LYS A 199 26.25 1.53 11.25
N PRO A 200 26.29 1.74 12.58
CA PRO A 200 26.73 3.01 13.12
C PRO A 200 28.13 3.35 12.60
N GLY A 201 28.27 4.44 11.89
CA GLY A 201 29.50 4.87 11.25
C GLY A 201 29.44 4.96 9.72
N ASP A 202 28.45 4.30 9.10
CA ASP A 202 28.20 4.45 7.66
C ASP A 202 27.56 5.83 7.33
N ASP A 203 26.95 6.46 8.33
CA ASP A 203 26.31 7.79 8.24
C ASP A 203 27.18 8.92 8.78
N MET A 204 28.40 8.95 8.37
CA MET A 204 29.28 10.09 8.67
C MET A 204 29.15 11.13 7.56
N GLU A 205 28.61 12.26 7.89
CA GLU A 205 28.51 13.41 7.01
C GLU A 205 29.79 14.25 7.09
N ASP A 206 30.39 14.55 5.94
CA ASP A 206 31.48 15.51 5.88
C ASP A 206 30.90 16.89 6.20
N THR A 207 31.30 17.45 7.33
CA THR A 207 30.87 18.79 7.72
C THR A 207 31.75 19.86 7.06
N GLU A 208 31.26 21.10 7.02
CA GLU A 208 32.05 22.25 6.58
C GLU A 208 33.21 22.56 7.55
N GLU A 209 33.21 21.99 8.76
CA GLU A 209 34.29 22.12 9.73
C GLU A 209 35.49 21.31 9.27
N GLN A 210 36.66 21.90 9.34
CA GLN A 210 37.94 21.25 9.04
C GLN A 210 38.72 21.00 10.33
N ASP A 211 39.39 19.84 10.38
CA ASP A 211 40.35 19.57 11.45
C ASP A 211 41.64 20.42 11.31
N GLU A 212 42.54 20.29 12.27
CA GLU A 212 43.82 21.01 12.28
C GLU A 212 44.71 20.71 11.05
N GLU A 213 44.40 19.64 10.33
CA GLU A 213 45.07 19.19 9.11
C GLU A 213 44.31 19.59 7.82
N GLY A 214 43.22 20.35 7.96
CA GLY A 214 42.40 20.85 6.84
C GLY A 214 41.50 19.82 6.21
N ARG A 215 41.22 18.67 6.88
CA ARG A 215 40.32 17.66 6.42
C ARG A 215 38.92 17.92 6.96
N PRO A 216 37.85 17.62 6.19
CA PRO A 216 36.49 17.77 6.69
C PRO A 216 36.25 16.89 7.92
N VAL A 217 35.73 17.49 8.98
CA VAL A 217 35.35 16.77 10.20
C VAL A 217 34.12 15.95 9.89
N ARG A 218 34.21 14.64 10.07
CA ARG A 218 33.06 13.72 9.91
C ARG A 218 32.23 13.72 11.19
N LYS A 219 30.98 14.12 11.09
CA LYS A 219 30.01 13.99 12.20
C LYS A 219 28.96 12.95 11.86
N PRO A 220 28.50 12.17 12.87
CA PRO A 220 27.38 11.27 12.64
C PRO A 220 26.15 12.07 12.19
N ARG A 221 25.51 11.66 11.09
CA ARG A 221 24.18 12.21 10.77
C ARG A 221 23.28 12.00 11.99
N PRO A 222 22.52 13.00 12.41
CA PRO A 222 21.62 12.84 13.55
C PRO A 222 20.67 11.70 13.26
N ALA A 223 20.70 10.67 14.12
CA ALA A 223 19.94 9.44 13.95
C ALA A 223 18.46 9.75 13.69
N LEU A 224 18.01 9.52 12.47
CA LEU A 224 16.58 9.60 12.08
C LEU A 224 15.70 8.73 12.98
N GLN A 225 16.28 7.69 13.56
CA GLN A 225 15.62 6.77 14.49
C GLN A 225 15.10 7.45 15.77
N ALA A 226 15.70 8.55 16.21
CA ALA A 226 15.29 9.23 17.46
C ALA A 226 13.98 10.00 17.29
N ARG A 227 13.72 10.58 16.12
CA ARG A 227 12.57 11.46 15.86
C ARG A 227 11.42 10.81 15.13
N GLY A 228 11.63 9.65 14.51
CA GLY A 228 10.70 9.02 13.60
C GLY A 228 10.84 9.59 12.17
N TRP A 229 10.59 8.74 11.21
CA TRP A 229 10.56 9.10 9.80
C TRP A 229 9.22 9.71 9.42
N ASN A 230 9.22 10.80 8.68
CA ASN A 230 8.02 11.39 8.12
C ASN A 230 7.82 10.87 6.70
N ALA A 231 6.82 10.01 6.52
CA ALA A 231 6.45 9.53 5.21
C ALA A 231 5.91 10.67 4.34
N PRO A 232 6.28 10.73 3.04
CA PRO A 232 5.76 11.78 2.16
C PRO A 232 4.26 11.63 1.89
N ASP A 233 3.77 10.40 1.90
CA ASP A 233 2.37 10.06 1.67
C ASP A 233 1.97 8.73 2.36
N ALA A 234 0.70 8.35 2.23
CA ALA A 234 0.17 7.15 2.83
C ALA A 234 0.77 5.84 2.29
N PRO A 235 1.00 5.65 0.98
CA PRO A 235 1.68 4.47 0.44
C PRO A 235 3.05 4.21 1.07
N TRP A 236 3.88 5.23 1.23
CA TRP A 236 5.18 5.11 1.89
C TRP A 236 5.05 4.80 3.39
N ALA A 237 4.06 5.38 4.06
CA ALA A 237 3.82 5.08 5.47
C ALA A 237 3.38 3.62 5.68
N VAL A 238 2.51 3.09 4.81
CA VAL A 238 2.09 1.68 4.84
C VAL A 238 3.25 0.77 4.47
N ALA A 239 4.11 1.16 3.52
CA ALA A 239 5.32 0.44 3.17
C ALA A 239 6.25 0.23 4.38
N LEU A 240 6.45 1.28 5.20
CA LEU A 240 7.22 1.17 6.43
C LEU A 240 6.53 0.27 7.46
N ALA A 241 5.22 0.39 7.63
CA ALA A 241 4.44 -0.46 8.53
C ALA A 241 4.52 -1.94 8.12
N LEU A 242 4.48 -2.23 6.81
CA LEU A 242 4.63 -3.59 6.28
C LEU A 242 6.03 -4.14 6.54
N ALA A 243 7.07 -3.35 6.28
CA ALA A 243 8.45 -3.73 6.56
C ALA A 243 8.69 -3.99 8.06
N ALA A 244 8.06 -3.21 8.94
CA ALA A 244 8.13 -3.41 10.38
C ALA A 244 7.63 -4.79 10.81
N CYS A 245 6.65 -5.36 10.13
CA CYS A 245 6.16 -6.72 10.38
C CYS A 245 7.23 -7.80 10.14
N ALA A 246 8.23 -7.54 9.28
CA ALA A 246 9.30 -8.47 9.02
C ALA A 246 10.39 -8.48 10.13
N ARG A 247 10.52 -7.39 10.88
CA ARG A 247 11.58 -7.22 11.89
C ARG A 247 11.22 -7.78 13.27
N GLY A 248 9.94 -7.96 13.57
CA GLY A 248 9.49 -8.37 14.89
C GLY A 248 9.47 -7.22 15.93
N LYS A 249 9.08 -7.52 17.17
CA LYS A 249 8.78 -6.53 18.21
C LYS A 249 9.97 -5.78 18.81
N GLN A 250 11.19 -6.28 18.67
CA GLN A 250 12.31 -5.79 19.49
C GLN A 250 12.88 -4.44 19.08
N GLU A 251 12.65 -4.02 17.83
CA GLU A 251 13.15 -2.75 17.31
C GLU A 251 12.12 -2.15 16.33
N GLY A 252 11.03 -1.61 16.88
CA GLY A 252 9.98 -1.00 16.06
C GLY A 252 10.48 0.22 15.30
N PHE A 253 10.05 0.36 14.04
CA PHE A 253 10.23 1.59 13.29
C PHE A 253 9.36 2.69 13.89
N LYS A 254 9.83 3.93 13.81
CA LYS A 254 9.06 5.09 14.27
C LYS A 254 8.57 5.87 13.07
N LEU A 255 7.26 6.00 12.94
CA LEU A 255 6.62 6.92 12.00
C LEU A 255 6.33 8.24 12.72
N GLY A 256 6.87 9.34 12.19
CA GLY A 256 6.73 10.67 12.81
C GLY A 256 5.39 11.34 12.51
N ASN A 257 4.76 10.98 11.38
CA ASN A 257 3.48 11.54 10.92
C ASN A 257 2.38 10.46 10.72
N PRO A 258 1.98 9.73 11.78
CA PRO A 258 1.02 8.63 11.66
C PRO A 258 -0.37 9.07 11.16
N GLY A 259 -0.68 10.37 11.21
CA GLY A 259 -1.91 10.96 10.73
C GLY A 259 -2.18 10.72 9.25
N VAL A 260 -1.12 10.64 8.43
CA VAL A 260 -1.24 10.40 6.98
C VAL A 260 -2.00 9.11 6.65
N LEU A 261 -1.88 8.08 7.49
CA LEU A 261 -2.64 6.83 7.35
C LEU A 261 -4.05 6.93 7.90
N THR A 262 -4.24 7.68 8.98
CA THR A 262 -5.55 7.87 9.59
C THR A 262 -6.48 8.68 8.69
N GLU A 263 -5.95 9.62 7.92
CA GLU A 263 -6.71 10.40 6.93
C GLU A 263 -7.21 9.51 5.79
N LEU A 264 -6.39 8.58 5.30
CA LEU A 264 -6.76 7.67 4.22
C LEU A 264 -7.64 6.52 4.72
N TYR A 265 -7.27 5.92 5.86
CA TYR A 265 -7.94 4.76 6.43
C TYR A 265 -7.99 4.87 7.96
N PRO A 266 -9.03 5.47 8.53
CA PRO A 266 -9.15 5.73 9.98
C PRO A 266 -8.93 4.51 10.89
N PRO A 267 -9.40 3.29 10.55
CA PRO A 267 -9.19 2.11 11.38
C PRO A 267 -7.80 1.46 11.25
N PHE A 268 -6.90 1.98 10.40
CA PHE A 268 -5.61 1.34 10.11
C PHE A 268 -4.83 0.94 11.37
N TRP A 269 -4.63 1.87 12.30
CA TRP A 269 -3.82 1.62 13.49
C TRP A 269 -4.47 0.61 14.45
N VAL A 270 -5.81 0.59 14.52
CA VAL A 270 -6.53 -0.40 15.32
C VAL A 270 -6.31 -1.79 14.71
N LEU A 271 -6.42 -1.91 13.39
CA LEU A 271 -6.18 -3.16 12.68
C LEU A 271 -4.72 -3.60 12.82
N TYR A 272 -3.78 -2.70 12.56
CA TYR A 272 -2.35 -2.98 12.60
C TYR A 272 -1.88 -3.43 13.99
N ASN A 273 -2.32 -2.77 15.05
CA ASN A 273 -1.97 -3.11 16.43
C ASN A 273 -2.59 -4.45 16.90
N ASN A 274 -3.62 -4.94 16.23
CA ASN A 274 -4.24 -6.23 16.48
C ASN A 274 -3.72 -7.38 15.62
N LEU A 275 -2.70 -7.14 14.77
CA LEU A 275 -2.06 -8.20 14.01
C LEU A 275 -1.46 -9.26 14.95
N PRO A 276 -1.50 -10.54 14.59
CA PRO A 276 -0.85 -11.59 15.35
C PRO A 276 0.65 -11.34 15.39
N GLU A 277 1.26 -11.62 16.54
CA GLU A 277 2.73 -11.62 16.63
C GLU A 277 3.29 -12.62 15.63
N PRO A 278 4.38 -12.27 14.90
CA PRO A 278 5.08 -13.24 14.10
C PRO A 278 5.54 -14.36 15.04
N HIS A 279 5.05 -15.57 14.80
CA HIS A 279 5.56 -16.73 15.50
C HIS A 279 7.00 -16.93 15.00
N MET A 280 7.98 -16.56 15.80
CA MET A 280 9.33 -17.07 15.61
C MET A 280 9.23 -18.59 15.75
N THR A 281 9.32 -19.31 14.65
CA THR A 281 9.58 -20.74 14.68
C THR A 281 10.94 -20.91 15.36
N ARG A 282 10.92 -21.30 16.66
CA ARG A 282 12.12 -21.83 17.29
C ARG A 282 12.51 -23.07 16.48
N GLU A 283 13.60 -23.00 15.76
CA GLU A 283 14.23 -24.20 15.25
C GLU A 283 14.45 -25.14 16.44
N ASN A 284 14.02 -26.40 16.25
CA ASN A 284 14.24 -27.55 17.13
C ASN A 284 13.43 -27.61 18.45
N LYS A 285 12.16 -27.95 18.30
CA LYS A 285 11.55 -29.06 19.07
C LYS A 285 10.46 -29.66 18.19
N GLU A 286 10.61 -30.92 17.83
CA GLU A 286 9.53 -31.75 17.33
C GLU A 286 8.42 -31.73 18.39
N VAL A 287 7.44 -30.87 18.20
CA VAL A 287 6.17 -30.92 18.92
C VAL A 287 5.26 -31.76 18.05
N PRO A 288 4.66 -32.84 18.60
CA PRO A 288 3.66 -33.62 17.86
C PRO A 288 2.58 -32.68 17.37
N ALA A 289 2.24 -32.79 16.09
CA ALA A 289 1.26 -31.95 15.43
C ALA A 289 -0.12 -32.10 16.12
N GLU A 290 -0.40 -31.25 17.10
CA GLU A 290 -1.79 -31.00 17.48
C GLU A 290 -2.46 -30.21 16.33
N PRO A 291 -3.69 -30.57 15.95
CA PRO A 291 -4.38 -29.89 14.86
C PRO A 291 -4.56 -28.42 15.26
N VAL A 292 -3.86 -27.54 14.53
CA VAL A 292 -3.97 -26.09 14.65
C VAL A 292 -5.42 -25.75 14.37
N LYS A 293 -6.20 -25.43 15.41
CA LYS A 293 -7.49 -24.79 15.25
C LYS A 293 -7.24 -23.47 14.54
N SER A 294 -7.49 -23.46 13.23
CA SER A 294 -7.36 -22.27 12.40
C SER A 294 -8.24 -21.17 13.01
N ARG A 295 -7.62 -20.21 13.68
CA ARG A 295 -8.30 -18.97 14.07
C ARG A 295 -8.49 -18.16 12.80
N ARG A 296 -9.55 -18.44 12.06
CA ARG A 296 -10.01 -17.58 10.97
C ARG A 296 -10.42 -16.25 11.61
N ARG A 297 -9.66 -15.20 11.36
CA ARG A 297 -10.10 -13.83 11.60
C ARG A 297 -10.57 -13.30 10.26
N VAL A 298 -11.89 -13.15 10.14
CA VAL A 298 -12.52 -12.39 9.06
C VAL A 298 -12.39 -10.92 9.43
N ILE A 299 -11.73 -10.14 8.60
CA ILE A 299 -11.72 -8.68 8.75
C ILE A 299 -13.00 -8.19 8.07
N THR A 300 -14.07 -8.06 8.83
CA THR A 300 -15.27 -7.36 8.39
C THR A 300 -15.03 -5.86 8.61
N SER A 301 -15.22 -5.06 7.57
CA SER A 301 -15.36 -3.61 7.72
C SER A 301 -16.68 -3.32 8.44
N ALA A 302 -16.67 -3.38 9.76
CA ALA A 302 -17.80 -2.91 10.54
C ALA A 302 -17.86 -1.38 10.37
N VAL A 303 -18.66 -0.92 9.45
CA VAL A 303 -19.18 0.45 9.48
C VAL A 303 -19.94 0.54 10.80
N ALA A 304 -19.39 1.29 11.75
CA ALA A 304 -20.10 1.59 12.99
C ALA A 304 -21.36 2.39 12.62
N VAL A 305 -22.50 1.73 12.63
CA VAL A 305 -23.79 2.41 12.56
C VAL A 305 -23.91 3.23 13.83
N PRO A 306 -24.04 4.57 13.76
CA PRO A 306 -24.28 5.37 14.95
C PRO A 306 -25.61 4.91 15.59
N PRO A 307 -25.71 4.91 16.94
CA PRO A 307 -26.95 4.56 17.61
C PRO A 307 -28.07 5.50 17.17
N PRO A 308 -29.31 5.01 17.06
CA PRO A 308 -30.44 5.85 16.73
C PRO A 308 -30.55 6.96 17.77
N LEU A 309 -30.74 8.20 17.27
CA LEU A 309 -31.06 9.33 18.14
C LEU A 309 -32.36 9.01 18.86
N GLU A 310 -32.31 8.96 20.19
CA GLU A 310 -33.52 8.92 21.00
C GLU A 310 -34.31 10.19 20.73
N ASP A 311 -35.55 10.06 20.28
CA ASP A 311 -36.48 11.17 20.15
C ASP A 311 -36.71 11.75 21.54
N GLU A 312 -36.16 12.93 21.83
CA GLU A 312 -36.55 13.74 22.95
C GLU A 312 -37.95 14.33 22.66
N ASP A 313 -38.95 13.79 23.31
CA ASP A 313 -40.30 14.35 23.37
C ASP A 313 -40.27 15.82 23.83
N TYR A 314 -40.79 16.69 23.01
CA TYR A 314 -41.36 17.97 23.36
C TYR A 314 -42.78 18.12 22.80
#